data_01263dd5d7c9ce21f780e0f77d9eca07
#
_entry.id   01263dd5d7c9ce21f780e0f77d9eca07
#
_cell.length_a   1.000
_cell.length_b   1.000
_cell.length_c   1.000
_cell.angle_alpha   90.00
_cell.angle_beta   90.00
_cell.angle_gamma   90.00
#
_symmetry.space_group_name_H-M   'P 1'
#
loop_
_entity.id
_entity.type
_entity.pdbx_description
1 polymer ?
#
loop_
_entity_poly.entity_id
_entity_poly.type
_entity_poly.pdbx_seq_one_letter_code
_entity_poly.pdbx_strand_id
1 'polypeptide(L)'
;MMKRGFIALMIVVTVVIRALAGHVIIDGSLEQSAFYPGTVHSFQVYVPDQYDGKRPAALYVGLDGVLCHAPEVMDSLITAKKMPVTIGVFVQPGIIKADDGTVQRYNRCYEFDSTTGLFASFLEEEVLPAIEKMKTPRGKPIRLSRNPEDRMIFGLSSGGIAAFNAAWHRPDLFGKVFTGVGTFVAMRGGNDLQALVRKTEPLPLRIFIQDGSNDAWNPLFGHWYEGNQMLASALQFAGYDVECDWSDGGHNVTRSTEIFPQVMQWMWRDWPSPQVVRATQNDFLKELLSDEDEGWVKIGDGADLKPVTRIIYPDLTNIAMIPSQPAGNTVWQYLMVDGKPSHGEPFYWLHNDDNSRPLDIQTITFDHNGNLWAVTSVGIQVCDQNGRVRAILRLPQGCAPVSQIDITQGLVVLSTATATWGRHFNVAGPTLGLRPPSQGQG
;
A
#
# COMPACT_ATOMS: atom_id res chain seq x y z
N MET A 1 -10.49 -21.47 -9.38
CA MET A 1 -11.78 -20.85 -9.06
C MET A 1 -12.33 -21.46 -7.77
N MET A 2 -11.80 -21.06 -6.62
CA MET A 2 -12.35 -21.46 -5.32
C MET A 2 -13.57 -20.58 -5.03
N LYS A 3 -14.74 -21.18 -4.95
CA LYS A 3 -15.95 -20.52 -4.43
C LYS A 3 -15.66 -20.17 -2.96
N ARG A 4 -15.40 -18.90 -2.67
CA ARG A 4 -15.42 -18.37 -1.30
C ARG A 4 -16.86 -18.54 -0.80
N GLY A 5 -17.09 -19.54 0.04
CA GLY A 5 -18.35 -19.71 0.73
C GLY A 5 -18.64 -18.44 1.54
N PHE A 6 -19.82 -17.87 1.39
CA PHE A 6 -20.33 -16.82 2.27
C PHE A 6 -20.39 -17.39 3.68
N ILE A 7 -19.37 -17.14 4.50
CA ILE A 7 -19.45 -17.33 5.94
C ILE A 7 -20.32 -16.17 6.42
N ALA A 8 -21.48 -16.51 6.97
CA ALA A 8 -22.34 -15.52 7.62
C ALA A 8 -21.54 -14.88 8.77
N LEU A 9 -21.09 -13.64 8.56
CA LEU A 9 -20.33 -12.87 9.54
C LEU A 9 -21.22 -12.66 10.75
N MET A 10 -20.99 -13.41 11.83
CA MET A 10 -21.73 -13.28 13.07
C MET A 10 -21.19 -12.04 13.81
N ILE A 11 -21.88 -10.91 13.62
CA ILE A 11 -21.57 -9.65 14.31
C ILE A 11 -22.29 -9.71 15.66
N VAL A 12 -21.55 -9.95 16.73
CA VAL A 12 -22.06 -9.72 18.09
C VAL A 12 -21.66 -8.29 18.46
N VAL A 13 -22.61 -7.36 18.37
CA VAL A 13 -22.41 -5.98 18.81
C VAL A 13 -22.85 -5.91 20.28
N THR A 14 -21.91 -6.02 21.20
CA THR A 14 -22.17 -5.60 22.58
C THR A 14 -22.05 -4.08 22.62
N VAL A 15 -23.19 -3.38 22.50
CA VAL A 15 -23.19 -1.92 22.45
C VAL A 15 -23.04 -1.37 23.87
N VAL A 16 -21.82 -0.99 24.25
CA VAL A 16 -21.60 -0.11 25.40
C VAL A 16 -21.52 1.32 24.87
N ILE A 17 -22.49 2.17 25.23
CA ILE A 17 -22.55 3.56 24.81
C ILE A 17 -21.99 4.43 25.92
N ARG A 18 -20.96 5.22 25.62
CA ARG A 18 -20.43 6.27 26.51
C ARG A 18 -20.71 7.61 25.87
N ALA A 19 -21.70 8.34 26.43
CA ALA A 19 -21.94 9.71 26.00
C ALA A 19 -20.97 10.65 26.76
N LEU A 20 -20.14 11.38 26.01
CA LEU A 20 -19.25 12.41 26.49
C LEU A 20 -19.70 13.77 25.93
N ALA A 21 -19.20 14.86 26.47
CA ALA A 21 -19.53 16.18 25.92
C ALA A 21 -18.90 16.30 24.51
N GLY A 22 -19.74 16.46 23.49
CA GLY A 22 -19.32 16.65 22.09
C GLY A 22 -19.35 15.40 21.20
N HIS A 23 -19.37 14.18 21.76
CA HIS A 23 -19.39 12.95 20.98
C HIS A 23 -19.96 11.74 21.74
N VAL A 24 -20.08 10.65 21.01
CA VAL A 24 -20.42 9.34 21.55
C VAL A 24 -19.39 8.31 21.12
N ILE A 25 -18.99 7.42 22.04
CA ILE A 25 -18.17 6.23 21.71
C ILE A 25 -19.08 5.00 21.75
N ILE A 26 -18.99 4.17 20.73
CA ILE A 26 -19.71 2.91 20.57
C ILE A 26 -18.68 1.79 20.48
N ASP A 27 -18.69 0.85 21.44
CA ASP A 27 -17.82 -0.32 21.41
C ASP A 27 -18.40 -1.40 20.50
N GLY A 28 -17.56 -2.15 19.80
CA GLY A 28 -17.94 -3.26 18.97
C GLY A 28 -16.83 -4.29 18.81
N SER A 29 -17.17 -5.46 18.27
CA SER A 29 -16.20 -6.52 17.96
C SER A 29 -16.57 -7.30 16.69
N LEU A 30 -15.55 -7.89 16.07
CA LEU A 30 -15.66 -8.94 15.07
C LEU A 30 -15.18 -10.23 15.73
N GLU A 31 -16.09 -11.17 15.94
CA GLU A 31 -15.79 -12.45 16.60
C GLU A 31 -15.14 -13.46 15.63
N GLN A 32 -15.17 -13.19 14.34
CA GLN A 32 -14.55 -14.00 13.29
C GLN A 32 -14.05 -13.10 12.16
N SER A 33 -12.97 -13.52 11.52
CA SER A 33 -12.41 -12.88 10.35
C SER A 33 -12.07 -13.92 9.29
N ALA A 34 -12.38 -13.63 8.03
CA ALA A 34 -11.92 -14.43 6.89
C ALA A 34 -10.48 -14.11 6.52
N PHE A 35 -10.00 -12.88 6.81
CA PHE A 35 -8.62 -12.45 6.58
C PHE A 35 -7.67 -12.98 7.65
N TYR A 36 -8.15 -13.04 8.91
CA TYR A 36 -7.39 -13.51 10.08
C TYR A 36 -8.18 -14.58 10.84
N PRO A 37 -8.30 -15.80 10.27
CA PRO A 37 -9.12 -16.86 10.87
C PRO A 37 -8.74 -17.18 12.32
N GLY A 38 -9.73 -17.32 13.20
CA GLY A 38 -9.54 -17.62 14.61
C GLY A 38 -9.23 -16.42 15.50
N THR A 39 -9.20 -15.20 14.95
CA THR A 39 -8.98 -13.98 15.73
C THR A 39 -10.30 -13.27 16.05
N VAL A 40 -10.30 -12.58 17.19
CA VAL A 40 -11.33 -11.64 17.60
C VAL A 40 -10.73 -10.23 17.56
N HIS A 41 -11.41 -9.29 16.90
CA HIS A 41 -10.99 -7.89 16.83
C HIS A 41 -12.01 -7.01 17.57
N SER A 42 -11.57 -6.20 18.50
CA SER A 42 -12.39 -5.16 19.09
C SER A 42 -12.14 -3.81 18.41
N PHE A 43 -13.17 -2.98 18.40
CA PHE A 43 -13.05 -1.63 17.87
C PHE A 43 -13.97 -0.66 18.62
N GLN A 44 -13.65 0.62 18.55
CA GLN A 44 -14.48 1.70 19.08
C GLN A 44 -14.83 2.66 17.95
N VAL A 45 -16.07 3.14 17.93
CA VAL A 45 -16.54 4.10 16.93
C VAL A 45 -16.87 5.42 17.62
N TYR A 46 -16.11 6.45 17.30
CA TYR A 46 -16.37 7.82 17.68
C TYR A 46 -17.36 8.46 16.70
N VAL A 47 -18.41 9.04 17.22
CA VAL A 47 -19.42 9.76 16.44
C VAL A 47 -19.60 11.16 17.02
N PRO A 48 -19.21 12.24 16.32
CA PRO A 48 -19.36 13.60 16.80
C PRO A 48 -20.82 14.04 16.82
N ASP A 49 -21.18 14.95 17.72
CA ASP A 49 -22.56 15.49 17.83
C ASP A 49 -23.04 16.17 16.55
N GLN A 50 -22.13 16.70 15.74
CA GLN A 50 -22.42 17.32 14.44
C GLN A 50 -22.85 16.34 13.36
N TYR A 51 -22.65 15.00 13.58
CA TYR A 51 -23.06 14.00 12.61
C TYR A 51 -24.59 13.81 12.61
N ASP A 52 -25.21 14.07 11.46
CA ASP A 52 -26.67 14.03 11.32
C ASP A 52 -27.24 12.77 10.64
N GLY A 53 -26.36 11.90 10.10
CA GLY A 53 -26.72 10.66 9.39
C GLY A 53 -27.26 10.88 7.96
N LYS A 54 -27.35 12.14 7.47
CA LYS A 54 -27.88 12.45 6.15
C LYS A 54 -26.83 12.33 5.05
N ARG A 55 -25.61 12.76 5.35
CA ARG A 55 -24.48 12.70 4.42
C ARG A 55 -23.42 11.73 4.95
N PRO A 56 -22.64 11.06 4.08
CA PRO A 56 -21.47 10.33 4.51
C PRO A 56 -20.51 11.25 5.27
N ALA A 57 -19.95 10.77 6.39
CA ALA A 57 -18.90 11.45 7.13
C ALA A 57 -17.53 11.11 6.56
N ALA A 58 -16.56 11.99 6.77
CA ALA A 58 -15.16 11.63 6.61
C ALA A 58 -14.78 10.52 7.60
N LEU A 59 -13.68 9.80 7.33
CA LEU A 59 -13.25 8.66 8.12
C LEU A 59 -11.86 8.90 8.70
N TYR A 60 -11.72 8.65 9.98
CA TYR A 60 -10.43 8.50 10.65
C TYR A 60 -10.32 7.08 11.19
N VAL A 61 -9.26 6.36 10.84
CA VAL A 61 -8.93 5.04 11.41
C VAL A 61 -7.70 5.17 12.30
N GLY A 62 -7.83 4.87 13.57
CA GLY A 62 -6.73 4.79 14.55
C GLY A 62 -6.43 3.34 14.90
N LEU A 63 -5.18 2.95 14.85
CA LEU A 63 -4.71 1.60 15.20
C LEU A 63 -4.26 1.54 16.65
N ASP A 64 -4.33 0.35 17.27
CA ASP A 64 -4.09 0.11 18.70
C ASP A 64 -5.11 0.82 19.64
N GLY A 65 -6.31 1.13 19.14
CA GLY A 65 -7.36 1.77 19.91
C GLY A 65 -7.26 3.30 19.92
N VAL A 66 -7.86 3.94 20.94
CA VAL A 66 -7.85 5.40 21.09
C VAL A 66 -6.48 5.85 21.61
N LEU A 67 -5.76 6.60 20.78
CA LEU A 67 -4.48 7.21 21.10
C LEU A 67 -4.56 8.73 20.90
N CYS A 68 -3.58 9.47 21.44
CA CYS A 68 -3.36 10.91 21.21
C CYS A 68 -4.58 11.80 21.51
N HIS A 69 -5.45 11.40 22.42
CA HIS A 69 -6.71 12.12 22.71
C HIS A 69 -7.50 12.45 21.42
N ALA A 70 -7.50 11.51 20.46
CA ALA A 70 -8.05 11.74 19.13
C ALA A 70 -9.53 12.19 19.14
N PRO A 71 -10.44 11.63 19.96
CA PRO A 71 -11.82 12.12 20.05
C PRO A 71 -11.94 13.59 20.41
N GLU A 72 -11.23 14.05 21.45
CA GLU A 72 -11.24 15.44 21.95
C GLU A 72 -10.64 16.41 20.93
N VAL A 73 -9.56 16.00 20.26
CA VAL A 73 -8.93 16.79 19.18
C VAL A 73 -9.87 16.91 18.00
N MET A 74 -10.51 15.83 17.57
CA MET A 74 -11.49 15.86 16.47
C MET A 74 -12.70 16.73 16.82
N ASP A 75 -13.26 16.65 18.03
CA ASP A 75 -14.35 17.54 18.48
C ASP A 75 -13.97 19.01 18.34
N SER A 76 -12.79 19.36 18.81
CA SER A 76 -12.27 20.72 18.74
C SER A 76 -12.13 21.21 17.29
N LEU A 77 -11.52 20.40 16.42
CA LEU A 77 -11.27 20.76 15.02
C LEU A 77 -12.55 20.78 14.17
N ILE A 78 -13.49 19.87 14.40
CA ILE A 78 -14.80 19.85 13.73
C ILE A 78 -15.60 21.09 14.14
N THR A 79 -15.65 21.42 15.43
CA THR A 79 -16.33 22.61 15.95
C THR A 79 -15.72 23.88 15.39
N ALA A 80 -14.39 23.95 15.29
CA ALA A 80 -13.66 25.07 14.69
C ALA A 80 -13.72 25.10 13.16
N LYS A 81 -14.37 24.13 12.50
CA LYS A 81 -14.43 23.97 11.03
C LYS A 81 -13.05 23.85 10.36
N LYS A 82 -12.08 23.30 11.08
CA LYS A 82 -10.72 23.03 10.57
C LYS A 82 -10.55 21.62 10.00
N MET A 83 -11.57 20.78 10.17
CA MET A 83 -11.70 19.49 9.52
C MET A 83 -13.18 19.18 9.27
N PRO A 84 -13.52 18.28 8.34
CA PRO A 84 -14.91 17.86 8.10
C PRO A 84 -15.50 17.10 9.29
N VAL A 85 -16.83 16.94 9.29
CA VAL A 85 -17.50 16.01 10.20
C VAL A 85 -16.96 14.60 9.92
N THR A 86 -16.26 14.03 10.89
CA THR A 86 -15.49 12.80 10.77
C THR A 86 -15.98 11.78 11.78
N ILE A 87 -16.18 10.55 11.34
CA ILE A 87 -16.35 9.38 12.21
C ILE A 87 -14.98 8.76 12.45
N GLY A 88 -14.63 8.52 13.72
CA GLY A 88 -13.41 7.83 14.12
C GLY A 88 -13.67 6.35 14.34
N VAL A 89 -12.77 5.51 13.84
CA VAL A 89 -12.79 4.05 14.03
C VAL A 89 -11.46 3.65 14.63
N PHE A 90 -11.48 3.19 15.88
CA PHE A 90 -10.29 2.81 16.61
C PHE A 90 -10.23 1.27 16.71
N VAL A 91 -9.30 0.67 15.96
CA VAL A 91 -9.21 -0.79 15.77
C VAL A 91 -8.11 -1.35 16.63
N GLN A 92 -8.43 -2.38 17.43
CA GLN A 92 -7.42 -3.18 18.11
C GLN A 92 -6.96 -4.33 17.21
N PRO A 93 -5.68 -4.73 17.28
CA PRO A 93 -5.22 -5.93 16.60
C PRO A 93 -5.96 -7.16 17.11
N GLY A 94 -6.02 -8.20 16.28
CA GLY A 94 -6.66 -9.44 16.62
C GLY A 94 -6.02 -10.16 17.81
N ILE A 95 -6.85 -10.83 18.58
CA ILE A 95 -6.42 -11.75 19.65
C ILE A 95 -6.99 -13.15 19.38
N ILE A 96 -6.22 -14.17 19.74
CA ILE A 96 -6.72 -15.55 19.79
C ILE A 96 -7.09 -15.85 21.23
N LYS A 97 -8.31 -16.31 21.45
CA LYS A 97 -8.83 -16.69 22.77
C LYS A 97 -8.76 -18.20 22.96
N ALA A 98 -8.47 -18.63 24.18
CA ALA A 98 -8.68 -20.00 24.62
C ALA A 98 -10.17 -20.27 24.89
N ASP A 99 -10.54 -21.53 25.09
CA ASP A 99 -11.95 -21.94 25.35
C ASP A 99 -12.55 -21.29 26.60
N ASP A 100 -11.71 -20.94 27.58
CA ASP A 100 -12.12 -20.23 28.80
C ASP A 100 -12.26 -18.71 28.62
N GLY A 101 -12.01 -18.19 27.38
CA GLY A 101 -12.09 -16.77 27.03
C GLY A 101 -10.83 -15.96 27.34
N THR A 102 -9.79 -16.56 27.94
CA THR A 102 -8.52 -15.87 28.17
C THR A 102 -7.75 -15.64 26.87
N VAL A 103 -6.93 -14.57 26.81
CA VAL A 103 -6.10 -14.28 25.65
C VAL A 103 -4.95 -15.29 25.59
N GLN A 104 -4.96 -16.11 24.56
CA GLN A 104 -3.91 -17.09 24.29
C GLN A 104 -2.74 -16.48 23.51
N ARG A 105 -3.04 -15.60 22.54
CA ARG A 105 -2.04 -14.96 21.68
C ARG A 105 -2.52 -13.61 21.14
N TYR A 106 -1.63 -12.65 21.13
CA TYR A 106 -1.81 -11.39 20.40
C TYR A 106 -1.33 -11.54 18.94
N ASN A 107 -2.17 -11.09 18.01
CA ASN A 107 -1.87 -11.20 16.58
C ASN A 107 -1.25 -9.93 15.97
N ARG A 108 -0.94 -8.93 16.81
CA ARG A 108 -0.54 -7.58 16.41
C ARG A 108 0.59 -7.56 15.39
N CYS A 109 1.72 -8.22 15.67
CA CYS A 109 2.86 -8.22 14.75
C CYS A 109 2.57 -8.97 13.45
N TYR A 110 1.70 -9.98 13.49
CA TYR A 110 1.28 -10.69 12.27
C TYR A 110 0.44 -9.80 11.36
N GLU A 111 -0.46 -9.00 11.91
CA GLU A 111 -1.37 -8.13 11.16
C GLU A 111 -0.70 -6.82 10.74
N PHE A 112 0.00 -6.16 11.67
CA PHE A 112 0.47 -4.80 11.53
C PHE A 112 1.86 -4.69 10.88
N ASP A 113 2.79 -5.61 11.18
CA ASP A 113 4.13 -5.57 10.58
C ASP A 113 4.16 -6.21 9.17
N SER A 114 3.01 -6.62 8.64
CA SER A 114 2.90 -7.09 7.26
C SER A 114 3.14 -5.93 6.28
N THR A 115 3.97 -6.17 5.28
CA THR A 115 4.24 -5.19 4.21
C THR A 115 3.26 -5.28 3.04
N THR A 116 2.22 -6.14 3.15
CA THR A 116 1.19 -6.34 2.12
C THR A 116 -0.07 -5.51 2.35
N GLY A 117 -0.95 -5.45 1.33
CA GLY A 117 -2.27 -4.81 1.43
C GLY A 117 -3.33 -5.61 2.20
N LEU A 118 -2.97 -6.74 2.85
CA LEU A 118 -3.96 -7.63 3.49
C LEU A 118 -4.77 -6.93 4.58
N PHE A 119 -4.10 -6.12 5.40
CA PHE A 119 -4.76 -5.38 6.48
C PHE A 119 -5.74 -4.32 5.93
N ALA A 120 -5.40 -3.66 4.83
CA ALA A 120 -6.32 -2.73 4.17
C ALA A 120 -7.58 -3.44 3.66
N SER A 121 -7.43 -4.64 3.07
CA SER A 121 -8.57 -5.46 2.65
C SER A 121 -9.43 -5.91 3.83
N PHE A 122 -8.82 -6.28 4.95
CA PHE A 122 -9.55 -6.57 6.20
C PHE A 122 -10.39 -5.39 6.67
N LEU A 123 -9.82 -4.18 6.67
CA LEU A 123 -10.56 -2.96 7.03
C LEU A 123 -11.74 -2.74 6.07
N GLU A 124 -11.51 -2.80 4.75
CA GLU A 124 -12.52 -2.50 3.73
C GLU A 124 -13.65 -3.53 3.69
N GLU A 125 -13.32 -4.83 3.80
CA GLU A 125 -14.28 -5.90 3.55
C GLU A 125 -14.96 -6.41 4.83
N GLU A 126 -14.38 -6.18 6.02
CA GLU A 126 -14.93 -6.67 7.28
C GLU A 126 -15.24 -5.55 8.29
N VAL A 127 -14.25 -4.71 8.65
CA VAL A 127 -14.43 -3.74 9.73
C VAL A 127 -15.40 -2.63 9.34
N LEU A 128 -15.13 -1.93 8.23
CA LEU A 128 -15.95 -0.79 7.81
C LEU A 128 -17.40 -1.19 7.48
N PRO A 129 -17.67 -2.30 6.76
CA PRO A 129 -19.03 -2.78 6.55
C PRO A 129 -19.77 -3.17 7.85
N ALA A 130 -19.05 -3.71 8.85
CA ALA A 130 -19.64 -3.99 10.15
C ALA A 130 -20.10 -2.70 10.85
N ILE A 131 -19.30 -1.65 10.80
CA ILE A 131 -19.63 -0.34 11.37
C ILE A 131 -20.80 0.31 10.64
N GLU A 132 -20.86 0.26 9.32
CA GLU A 132 -21.97 0.82 8.54
C GLU A 132 -23.32 0.11 8.80
N LYS A 133 -23.31 -1.12 9.32
CA LYS A 133 -24.54 -1.82 9.80
C LYS A 133 -25.00 -1.33 11.17
N MET A 134 -24.14 -0.63 11.91
CA MET A 134 -24.49 -0.06 13.22
C MET A 134 -25.35 1.19 13.06
N LYS A 135 -25.96 1.60 14.16
CA LYS A 135 -26.68 2.87 14.28
C LYS A 135 -26.10 3.67 15.44
N THR A 136 -26.14 4.98 15.30
CA THR A 136 -25.84 5.86 16.43
C THR A 136 -26.87 5.65 17.55
N PRO A 137 -26.59 6.06 18.80
CA PRO A 137 -27.56 5.98 19.91
C PRO A 137 -28.88 6.72 19.63
N ARG A 138 -28.83 7.72 18.73
CA ARG A 138 -30.02 8.45 18.28
C ARG A 138 -30.73 7.78 17.09
N GLY A 139 -30.39 6.51 16.78
CA GLY A 139 -30.98 5.71 15.70
C GLY A 139 -30.59 6.11 14.28
N LYS A 140 -29.61 7.04 14.10
CA LYS A 140 -29.15 7.46 12.79
C LYS A 140 -28.24 6.38 12.16
N PRO A 141 -28.34 6.12 10.84
CA PRO A 141 -27.40 5.21 10.16
C PRO A 141 -25.99 5.81 10.14
N ILE A 142 -24.97 4.95 10.25
CA ILE A 142 -23.58 5.33 10.03
C ILE A 142 -23.29 5.18 8.54
N ARG A 143 -22.77 6.24 7.93
CA ARG A 143 -22.39 6.30 6.52
C ARG A 143 -21.01 6.91 6.42
N LEU A 144 -20.08 6.20 5.78
CA LEU A 144 -18.69 6.61 5.61
C LEU A 144 -18.45 7.06 4.17
N SER A 145 -17.76 8.17 3.97
CA SER A 145 -17.32 8.59 2.64
C SER A 145 -16.48 7.51 1.98
N ARG A 146 -16.63 7.34 0.68
CA ARG A 146 -15.80 6.43 -0.13
C ARG A 146 -14.65 7.14 -0.84
N ASN A 147 -14.61 8.47 -0.72
CA ASN A 147 -13.57 9.26 -1.32
C ASN A 147 -12.27 9.17 -0.49
N PRO A 148 -11.12 8.79 -1.06
CA PRO A 148 -9.87 8.69 -0.33
C PRO A 148 -9.42 10.02 0.29
N GLU A 149 -9.76 11.17 -0.30
CA GLU A 149 -9.46 12.49 0.29
C GLU A 149 -10.21 12.74 1.61
N ASP A 150 -11.30 12.01 1.85
CA ASP A 150 -12.07 12.08 3.09
C ASP A 150 -11.60 11.05 4.13
N ARG A 151 -10.52 10.30 3.86
CA ARG A 151 -10.11 9.17 4.70
C ARG A 151 -8.66 9.27 5.14
N MET A 152 -8.46 9.10 6.44
CA MET A 152 -7.16 9.12 7.10
C MET A 152 -6.95 7.85 7.93
N ILE A 153 -5.72 7.34 7.96
CA ILE A 153 -5.30 6.26 8.83
C ILE A 153 -4.08 6.67 9.65
N PHE A 154 -4.06 6.26 10.92
CA PHE A 154 -3.02 6.60 11.90
C PHE A 154 -2.59 5.38 12.70
N GLY A 155 -1.31 5.28 13.01
CA GLY A 155 -0.77 4.29 13.93
C GLY A 155 0.63 4.61 14.43
N LEU A 156 1.02 3.90 15.48
CA LEU A 156 2.35 4.01 16.10
C LEU A 156 3.07 2.66 16.02
N SER A 157 4.39 2.70 15.86
CA SER A 157 5.24 1.50 15.85
C SER A 157 4.78 0.50 14.76
N SER A 158 4.44 -0.75 15.11
CA SER A 158 3.79 -1.67 14.15
C SER A 158 2.49 -1.09 13.56
N GLY A 159 1.71 -0.32 14.34
CA GLY A 159 0.56 0.41 13.81
C GLY A 159 0.95 1.47 12.79
N GLY A 160 2.13 2.09 12.92
CA GLY A 160 2.65 3.08 11.97
C GLY A 160 2.94 2.48 10.60
N ILE A 161 3.65 1.35 10.55
CA ILE A 161 3.88 0.65 9.27
C ILE A 161 2.59 0.08 8.69
N ALA A 162 1.65 -0.42 9.52
CA ALA A 162 0.34 -0.87 9.06
C ALA A 162 -0.47 0.26 8.43
N ALA A 163 -0.49 1.45 9.04
CA ALA A 163 -1.16 2.62 8.49
C ALA A 163 -0.57 3.04 7.13
N PHE A 164 0.76 3.07 7.03
CA PHE A 164 1.45 3.36 5.77
C PHE A 164 1.11 2.34 4.69
N ASN A 165 1.28 1.05 4.96
CA ASN A 165 1.01 -0.02 4.00
C ASN A 165 -0.46 -0.06 3.57
N ALA A 166 -1.40 0.18 4.48
CA ALA A 166 -2.82 0.22 4.14
C ALA A 166 -3.13 1.28 3.06
N ALA A 167 -2.59 2.47 3.19
CA ALA A 167 -2.79 3.53 2.21
C ALA A 167 -1.94 3.33 0.94
N TRP A 168 -0.70 2.86 1.09
CA TRP A 168 0.21 2.68 -0.04
C TRP A 168 -0.24 1.56 -1.00
N HIS A 169 -0.83 0.48 -0.48
CA HIS A 169 -1.44 -0.58 -1.30
C HIS A 169 -2.86 -0.24 -1.76
N ARG A 170 -3.60 0.56 -0.97
CA ARG A 170 -4.99 0.93 -1.26
C ARG A 170 -5.19 2.44 -1.19
N PRO A 171 -4.58 3.19 -2.15
CA PRO A 171 -4.73 4.65 -2.25
C PRO A 171 -6.15 5.08 -2.62
N ASP A 172 -6.95 4.17 -3.15
CA ASP A 172 -8.40 4.32 -3.34
C ASP A 172 -9.19 4.28 -2.03
N LEU A 173 -8.58 3.75 -0.96
CA LEU A 173 -9.21 3.63 0.35
C LEU A 173 -8.80 4.75 1.32
N PHE A 174 -7.53 5.14 1.33
CA PHE A 174 -6.98 6.18 2.20
C PHE A 174 -6.06 7.13 1.43
N GLY A 175 -6.36 8.44 1.50
CA GLY A 175 -5.50 9.49 0.93
C GLY A 175 -4.56 10.14 1.95
N LYS A 176 -4.70 9.85 3.25
CA LYS A 176 -3.95 10.50 4.33
C LYS A 176 -3.41 9.48 5.32
N VAL A 177 -2.13 9.63 5.68
CA VAL A 177 -1.42 8.73 6.62
C VAL A 177 -0.65 9.53 7.64
N PHE A 178 -0.83 9.20 8.92
CA PHE A 178 0.10 9.59 9.97
C PHE A 178 0.74 8.34 10.57
N THR A 179 2.07 8.27 10.52
CA THR A 179 2.88 7.23 11.15
C THR A 179 3.81 7.84 12.20
N GLY A 180 3.69 7.41 13.46
CA GLY A 180 4.58 7.80 14.53
C GLY A 180 5.45 6.64 14.98
N VAL A 181 6.74 6.88 15.25
CA VAL A 181 7.74 5.88 15.66
C VAL A 181 7.62 4.57 14.87
N GLY A 182 7.40 4.67 13.56
CA GLY A 182 6.99 3.57 12.69
C GLY A 182 8.04 2.45 12.57
N THR A 183 7.60 1.20 12.47
CA THR A 183 8.48 0.01 12.41
C THR A 183 9.02 -0.22 10.99
N PHE A 184 9.72 0.76 10.41
CA PHE A 184 10.35 0.66 9.09
C PHE A 184 11.76 0.05 9.15
N VAL A 185 11.88 -1.04 9.89
CA VAL A 185 13.11 -1.79 10.15
C VAL A 185 12.99 -3.23 9.68
N ALA A 186 14.05 -4.04 9.81
CA ALA A 186 14.14 -5.41 9.28
C ALA A 186 13.26 -6.44 10.03
N MET A 187 12.15 -6.02 10.61
CA MET A 187 11.25 -6.90 11.39
C MET A 187 10.28 -7.68 10.52
N ARG A 188 10.08 -7.66 9.40
CA ARG A 188 9.28 -8.36 8.37
C ARG A 188 9.44 -7.67 7.00
N GLY A 189 10.62 -7.11 6.74
CA GLY A 189 10.91 -6.45 5.47
C GLY A 189 10.46 -4.98 5.43
N GLY A 190 10.12 -4.35 6.56
CA GLY A 190 9.75 -2.93 6.59
C GLY A 190 10.84 -2.00 6.09
N ASN A 191 12.11 -2.38 6.21
CA ASN A 191 13.26 -1.67 5.66
C ASN A 191 13.31 -1.67 4.12
N ASP A 192 12.62 -2.58 3.43
CA ASP A 192 12.63 -2.67 1.97
C ASP A 192 11.67 -1.67 1.31
N LEU A 193 10.71 -1.14 2.08
CA LEU A 193 9.71 -0.19 1.58
C LEU A 193 10.32 1.07 0.98
N GLN A 194 11.42 1.57 1.55
CA GLN A 194 12.13 2.74 1.00
C GLN A 194 12.63 2.51 -0.42
N ALA A 195 13.10 1.30 -0.74
CA ALA A 195 13.57 0.95 -2.07
C ALA A 195 12.40 0.85 -3.07
N LEU A 196 11.28 0.28 -2.62
CA LEU A 196 10.05 0.21 -3.40
C LEU A 196 9.50 1.62 -3.69
N VAL A 197 9.36 2.46 -2.66
CA VAL A 197 8.85 3.83 -2.77
C VAL A 197 9.65 4.66 -3.78
N ARG A 198 10.99 4.59 -3.75
CA ARG A 198 11.85 5.35 -4.67
C ARG A 198 11.64 5.03 -6.13
N LYS A 199 11.21 3.82 -6.44
CA LYS A 199 11.09 3.28 -7.80
C LYS A 199 9.66 3.21 -8.28
N THR A 200 8.71 3.14 -7.35
CA THR A 200 7.29 3.02 -7.68
C THR A 200 6.72 4.37 -8.09
N GLU A 201 5.88 4.33 -9.09
CA GLU A 201 5.05 5.43 -9.51
C GLU A 201 4.31 6.04 -8.30
N PRO A 202 4.46 7.36 -8.04
CA PRO A 202 3.92 7.97 -6.85
C PRO A 202 2.39 8.04 -6.87
N LEU A 203 1.81 8.02 -5.69
CA LEU A 203 0.37 8.04 -5.46
C LEU A 203 -0.09 9.35 -4.81
N PRO A 204 -1.35 9.75 -4.97
CA PRO A 204 -1.90 10.94 -4.34
C PRO A 204 -2.11 10.70 -2.83
N LEU A 205 -1.04 10.51 -2.09
CA LEU A 205 -1.03 10.33 -0.64
C LEU A 205 -0.39 11.53 0.05
N ARG A 206 -1.01 11.96 1.16
CA ARG A 206 -0.44 12.89 2.12
C ARG A 206 0.03 12.12 3.34
N ILE A 207 1.31 12.26 3.68
CA ILE A 207 1.97 11.43 4.70
C ILE A 207 2.65 12.33 5.72
N PHE A 208 2.35 12.10 7.01
CA PHE A 208 3.10 12.70 8.12
C PHE A 208 3.89 11.63 8.84
N ILE A 209 5.18 11.87 9.07
CA ILE A 209 6.07 10.97 9.78
C ILE A 209 6.57 11.67 11.05
N GLN A 210 6.45 11.01 12.20
CA GLN A 210 7.04 11.48 13.46
C GLN A 210 7.95 10.42 14.02
N ASP A 211 9.15 10.84 14.47
CA ASP A 211 10.05 10.00 15.24
C ASP A 211 10.98 10.83 16.10
N GLY A 212 11.75 10.17 16.97
CA GLY A 212 12.71 10.80 17.86
C GLY A 212 14.06 10.10 17.85
N SER A 213 15.16 10.89 18.01
CA SER A 213 16.53 10.39 17.94
C SER A 213 16.92 9.40 19.06
N ASN A 214 16.13 9.31 20.12
CA ASN A 214 16.28 8.32 21.19
C ASN A 214 15.29 7.14 21.03
N ASP A 215 14.79 6.89 19.82
CA ASP A 215 13.94 5.74 19.54
C ASP A 215 14.72 4.41 19.62
N ALA A 216 13.99 3.30 19.59
CA ALA A 216 14.51 1.96 19.76
C ALA A 216 15.63 1.65 18.77
N TRP A 217 16.68 1.05 19.26
CA TRP A 217 17.71 0.41 18.47
C TRP A 217 17.80 -1.08 18.86
N ASN A 218 17.82 -1.93 17.85
CA ASN A 218 17.95 -3.36 18.04
C ASN A 218 18.97 -3.94 17.04
N PRO A 219 20.01 -4.67 17.51
CA PRO A 219 21.06 -5.18 16.62
C PRO A 219 20.57 -6.19 15.58
N LEU A 220 19.38 -6.80 15.76
CA LEU A 220 18.81 -7.76 14.83
C LEU A 220 17.91 -7.07 13.78
N PHE A 221 17.22 -5.99 14.16
CA PHE A 221 16.21 -5.35 13.32
C PHE A 221 16.63 -3.99 12.78
N GLY A 222 17.53 -3.28 13.44
CA GLY A 222 18.02 -1.97 13.05
C GLY A 222 17.55 -0.83 13.96
N HIS A 223 17.67 0.38 13.48
CA HIS A 223 17.39 1.62 14.19
C HIS A 223 16.08 2.24 13.70
N TRP A 224 15.07 2.39 14.56
CA TRP A 224 13.76 2.92 14.17
C TRP A 224 13.86 4.33 13.60
N TYR A 225 14.54 5.23 14.28
CA TYR A 225 14.73 6.62 13.83
C TYR A 225 15.36 6.72 12.44
N GLU A 226 16.45 5.97 12.19
CA GLU A 226 17.09 5.93 10.88
C GLU A 226 16.17 5.32 9.83
N GLY A 227 15.43 4.27 10.16
CA GLY A 227 14.44 3.65 9.27
C GLY A 227 13.35 4.62 8.83
N ASN A 228 12.81 5.43 9.76
CA ASN A 228 11.83 6.47 9.47
C ASN A 228 12.43 7.60 8.61
N GLN A 229 13.67 8.03 8.89
CA GLN A 229 14.36 9.02 8.05
C GLN A 229 14.62 8.54 6.63
N MET A 230 15.00 7.27 6.47
CA MET A 230 15.20 6.65 5.15
C MET A 230 13.90 6.57 4.34
N LEU A 231 12.77 6.21 4.99
CA LEU A 231 11.47 6.24 4.33
C LEU A 231 11.05 7.66 3.96
N ALA A 232 11.23 8.64 4.86
CA ALA A 232 10.92 10.04 4.57
C ALA A 232 11.71 10.57 3.37
N SER A 233 13.02 10.28 3.32
CA SER A 233 13.87 10.61 2.16
C SER A 233 13.38 9.95 0.87
N ALA A 234 12.91 8.72 0.94
CA ALA A 234 12.37 8.02 -0.24
C ALA A 234 11.07 8.66 -0.74
N LEU A 235 10.17 9.02 0.18
CA LEU A 235 8.91 9.69 -0.14
C LEU A 235 9.12 11.07 -0.75
N GLN A 236 10.05 11.87 -0.19
CA GLN A 236 10.43 13.17 -0.76
C GLN A 236 10.98 13.04 -2.17
N PHE A 237 11.90 12.08 -2.39
CA PHE A 237 12.47 11.78 -3.70
C PHE A 237 11.40 11.34 -4.71
N ALA A 238 10.45 10.52 -4.28
CA ALA A 238 9.37 10.04 -5.14
C ALA A 238 8.30 11.11 -5.45
N GLY A 239 8.26 12.25 -4.72
CA GLY A 239 7.34 13.36 -5.00
C GLY A 239 6.03 13.31 -4.21
N TYR A 240 5.98 12.57 -3.10
CA TYR A 240 4.83 12.57 -2.20
C TYR A 240 4.68 13.90 -1.44
N ASP A 241 3.45 14.23 -1.04
CA ASP A 241 3.15 15.30 -0.09
C ASP A 241 3.46 14.82 1.34
N VAL A 242 4.70 15.01 1.77
CA VAL A 242 5.22 14.50 3.05
C VAL A 242 5.73 15.61 3.96
N GLU A 243 5.40 15.52 5.25
CA GLU A 243 5.90 16.37 6.33
C GLU A 243 6.45 15.48 7.44
N CYS A 244 7.46 15.97 8.17
CA CYS A 244 8.14 15.21 9.20
C CYS A 244 8.32 16.04 10.47
N ASP A 245 8.14 15.40 11.63
CA ASP A 245 8.55 15.93 12.94
C ASP A 245 9.64 15.03 13.54
N TRP A 246 10.84 15.58 13.66
CA TRP A 246 11.99 14.93 14.27
C TRP A 246 12.27 15.54 15.64
N SER A 247 12.20 14.72 16.69
CA SER A 247 12.42 15.15 18.07
C SER A 247 13.60 14.41 18.72
N ASP A 248 13.84 14.65 19.98
CA ASP A 248 14.73 13.87 20.85
C ASP A 248 13.99 12.79 21.65
N GLY A 249 12.72 12.51 21.32
CA GLY A 249 11.89 11.51 21.98
C GLY A 249 12.37 10.08 21.77
N GLY A 250 11.81 9.17 22.57
CA GLY A 250 12.01 7.73 22.44
C GLY A 250 10.79 7.02 21.86
N HIS A 251 10.81 5.67 21.88
CA HIS A 251 9.74 4.82 21.32
C HIS A 251 8.46 4.84 22.18
N ASN A 252 7.72 5.95 22.12
CA ASN A 252 6.48 6.13 22.89
C ASN A 252 5.52 7.11 22.21
N VAL A 253 4.31 7.24 22.78
CA VAL A 253 3.21 8.04 22.24
C VAL A 253 3.34 9.55 22.55
N THR A 254 4.26 9.97 23.40
CA THR A 254 4.30 11.33 23.99
C THR A 254 4.39 12.41 22.91
N ARG A 255 5.41 12.34 22.05
CA ARG A 255 5.58 13.37 21.00
C ARG A 255 4.43 13.38 20.01
N SER A 256 3.97 12.22 19.58
CA SER A 256 2.80 12.13 18.69
C SER A 256 1.56 12.75 19.33
N THR A 257 1.36 12.59 20.66
CA THR A 257 0.23 13.23 21.37
C THR A 257 0.35 14.76 21.40
N GLU A 258 1.53 15.27 21.66
CA GLU A 258 1.79 16.73 21.72
C GLU A 258 1.47 17.41 20.37
N ILE A 259 1.90 16.81 19.27
CA ILE A 259 1.76 17.42 17.95
C ILE A 259 0.45 17.02 17.23
N PHE A 260 -0.32 16.08 17.76
CA PHE A 260 -1.50 15.52 17.09
C PHE A 260 -2.49 16.58 16.58
N PRO A 261 -2.82 17.65 17.36
CA PRO A 261 -3.72 18.70 16.86
C PRO A 261 -3.17 19.42 15.63
N GLN A 262 -1.85 19.68 15.58
CA GLN A 262 -1.18 20.31 14.44
C GLN A 262 -1.13 19.39 13.22
N VAL A 263 -0.82 18.11 13.44
CA VAL A 263 -0.82 17.09 12.40
C VAL A 263 -2.21 16.96 11.77
N MET A 264 -3.26 16.89 12.58
CA MET A 264 -4.63 16.83 12.08
C MET A 264 -5.01 18.06 11.26
N GLN A 265 -4.61 19.27 11.66
CA GLN A 265 -4.83 20.48 10.86
C GLN A 265 -4.06 20.45 9.54
N TRP A 266 -2.80 19.95 9.55
CA TRP A 266 -1.99 19.79 8.35
C TRP A 266 -2.60 18.77 7.39
N MET A 267 -3.11 17.63 7.90
CA MET A 267 -3.77 16.59 7.11
C MET A 267 -5.02 17.10 6.38
N TRP A 268 -5.78 18.01 6.99
CA TRP A 268 -7.04 18.52 6.46
C TRP A 268 -6.95 19.95 5.89
N ARG A 269 -5.72 20.52 5.73
CA ARG A 269 -5.47 21.95 5.45
C ARG A 269 -6.14 22.50 4.19
N ASP A 270 -6.37 21.69 3.19
CA ASP A 270 -6.94 22.08 1.90
C ASP A 270 -8.15 21.21 1.49
N TRP A 271 -8.70 20.47 2.46
CA TRP A 271 -9.91 19.70 2.22
C TRP A 271 -11.05 20.61 1.71
N PRO A 272 -11.84 20.23 0.68
CA PRO A 272 -11.93 18.89 0.07
C PRO A 272 -11.08 18.68 -1.19
N SER A 273 -10.04 19.47 -1.42
CA SER A 273 -9.20 19.34 -2.61
C SER A 273 -8.45 18.00 -2.65
N PRO A 274 -8.28 17.39 -3.83
CA PRO A 274 -7.48 16.18 -4.00
C PRO A 274 -6.03 16.36 -3.55
N GLN A 275 -5.41 15.25 -3.14
CA GLN A 275 -3.97 15.25 -2.85
C GLN A 275 -3.20 15.40 -4.17
N VAL A 276 -2.17 16.24 -4.16
CA VAL A 276 -1.36 16.52 -5.34
C VAL A 276 -0.03 15.76 -5.23
N VAL A 277 0.28 14.97 -6.24
CA VAL A 277 1.60 14.38 -6.42
C VAL A 277 2.54 15.45 -6.97
N ARG A 278 3.67 15.66 -6.32
CA ARG A 278 4.75 16.50 -6.86
C ARG A 278 5.53 15.71 -7.91
N ALA A 279 6.31 16.40 -8.74
CA ALA A 279 7.17 15.71 -9.71
C ALA A 279 8.17 14.80 -8.97
N THR A 280 8.23 13.54 -9.35
CA THR A 280 9.25 12.59 -8.86
C THR A 280 10.65 13.05 -9.28
N GLN A 281 11.67 12.75 -8.48
CA GLN A 281 13.07 12.96 -8.84
C GLN A 281 13.69 11.72 -9.54
N ASN A 282 12.93 10.65 -9.73
CA ASN A 282 13.36 9.49 -10.52
C ASN A 282 13.31 9.84 -12.01
N ASP A 283 14.45 10.22 -12.58
CA ASP A 283 14.55 10.65 -13.99
C ASP A 283 14.11 9.55 -14.96
N PHE A 284 14.46 8.29 -14.68
CA PHE A 284 14.03 7.17 -15.51
C PHE A 284 12.50 7.05 -15.57
N LEU A 285 11.84 7.19 -14.42
CA LEU A 285 10.38 7.15 -14.36
C LEU A 285 9.74 8.36 -15.05
N LYS A 286 10.33 9.57 -14.89
CA LYS A 286 9.85 10.78 -15.59
C LYS A 286 9.95 10.65 -17.10
N GLU A 287 11.07 10.12 -17.61
CA GLU A 287 11.27 9.90 -19.03
C GLU A 287 10.31 8.86 -19.62
N LEU A 288 9.93 7.87 -18.80
CA LEU A 288 9.02 6.80 -19.20
C LEU A 288 7.55 7.26 -19.24
N LEU A 289 7.14 8.15 -18.34
CA LEU A 289 5.77 8.66 -18.29
C LEU A 289 5.52 9.60 -19.48
N SER A 290 4.39 9.40 -20.18
CA SER A 290 3.96 10.23 -21.29
C SER A 290 3.13 11.43 -20.82
N ASP A 291 3.22 12.56 -21.54
CA ASP A 291 2.31 13.70 -21.35
C ASP A 291 0.85 13.35 -21.72
N GLU A 292 0.64 12.28 -22.51
CA GLU A 292 -0.66 11.76 -22.92
C GLU A 292 -1.20 10.70 -21.94
N ASP A 293 -0.53 10.49 -20.80
CA ASP A 293 -0.88 9.44 -19.85
C ASP A 293 -2.15 9.77 -19.05
N GLU A 294 -3.23 9.08 -19.36
CA GLU A 294 -4.50 9.13 -18.63
C GLU A 294 -4.66 7.96 -17.62
N GLY A 295 -3.58 7.21 -17.36
CA GLY A 295 -3.60 6.00 -16.58
C GLY A 295 -4.08 4.77 -17.37
N TRP A 296 -4.34 3.67 -16.65
CA TRP A 296 -4.81 2.43 -17.27
C TRP A 296 -6.28 2.52 -17.70
N VAL A 297 -6.54 2.25 -18.96
CA VAL A 297 -7.91 2.21 -19.53
C VAL A 297 -8.21 0.80 -20.01
N LYS A 298 -9.40 0.29 -19.70
CA LYS A 298 -9.87 -0.98 -20.28
C LYS A 298 -10.19 -0.73 -21.76
N ILE A 299 -9.43 -1.39 -22.66
CA ILE A 299 -9.54 -1.20 -24.12
C ILE A 299 -10.19 -2.39 -24.84
N GLY A 300 -10.43 -3.51 -24.14
CA GLY A 300 -11.06 -4.68 -24.73
C GLY A 300 -11.41 -5.77 -23.72
N ASP A 301 -12.02 -6.81 -24.23
CA ASP A 301 -12.29 -8.03 -23.47
C ASP A 301 -11.01 -8.85 -23.30
N GLY A 302 -11.05 -9.78 -22.34
CA GLY A 302 -9.92 -10.65 -22.06
C GLY A 302 -9.77 -11.79 -23.08
N ALA A 303 -8.60 -12.41 -23.04
CA ALA A 303 -8.28 -13.57 -23.84
C ALA A 303 -7.53 -14.61 -22.99
N ASP A 304 -7.79 -15.89 -23.23
CA ASP A 304 -7.05 -16.98 -22.61
C ASP A 304 -5.71 -17.17 -23.33
N LEU A 305 -4.73 -16.34 -22.96
CA LEU A 305 -3.38 -16.33 -23.51
C LEU A 305 -2.42 -17.03 -22.55
N LYS A 306 -1.41 -17.68 -23.12
CA LYS A 306 -0.34 -18.27 -22.30
C LYS A 306 0.67 -17.21 -21.90
N PRO A 307 1.15 -17.20 -20.62
CA PRO A 307 2.20 -16.30 -20.18
C PRO A 307 3.48 -16.44 -21.01
N VAL A 308 4.11 -15.31 -21.29
CA VAL A 308 5.45 -15.25 -21.90
C VAL A 308 6.47 -15.36 -20.77
N THR A 309 7.02 -16.56 -20.59
CA THR A 309 8.02 -16.84 -19.55
C THR A 309 9.45 -16.90 -20.09
N ARG A 310 9.62 -16.72 -21.39
CA ARG A 310 10.91 -16.77 -22.09
C ARG A 310 10.88 -15.81 -23.28
N ILE A 311 11.83 -14.89 -23.34
CA ILE A 311 11.93 -13.90 -24.41
C ILE A 311 13.38 -13.68 -24.83
N ILE A 312 13.61 -13.58 -26.12
CA ILE A 312 14.93 -13.27 -26.67
C ILE A 312 15.22 -11.76 -26.59
N TYR A 313 16.44 -11.42 -26.25
CA TYR A 313 16.90 -10.02 -26.23
C TYR A 313 16.90 -9.45 -27.66
N PRO A 314 16.60 -8.16 -27.84
CA PRO A 314 16.44 -7.57 -29.20
C PRO A 314 17.58 -7.82 -30.17
N ASP A 315 18.83 -7.83 -29.72
CA ASP A 315 19.99 -8.11 -30.59
C ASP A 315 20.29 -9.60 -30.81
N LEU A 316 19.43 -10.49 -30.32
CA LEU A 316 19.48 -11.94 -30.46
C LEU A 316 20.66 -12.63 -29.71
N THR A 317 21.37 -11.90 -28.85
CA THR A 317 22.53 -12.45 -28.13
C THR A 317 22.17 -13.22 -26.86
N ASN A 318 21.06 -12.87 -26.23
CA ASN A 318 20.64 -13.38 -24.93
C ASN A 318 19.16 -13.77 -24.90
N ILE A 319 18.79 -14.55 -23.89
CA ILE A 319 17.40 -14.87 -23.55
C ILE A 319 17.16 -14.57 -22.05
N ALA A 320 16.07 -13.86 -21.76
CA ALA A 320 15.53 -13.77 -20.41
C ALA A 320 14.50 -14.87 -20.16
N MET A 321 14.53 -15.52 -19.00
CA MET A 321 13.62 -16.60 -18.62
C MET A 321 13.16 -16.46 -17.17
N ILE A 322 11.85 -16.58 -16.96
CA ILE A 322 11.29 -16.83 -15.63
C ILE A 322 11.61 -18.30 -15.27
N PRO A 323 12.29 -18.59 -14.15
CA PRO A 323 12.61 -19.96 -13.78
C PRO A 323 11.32 -20.75 -13.50
N SER A 324 11.29 -22.01 -13.94
CA SER A 324 10.12 -22.89 -13.74
C SER A 324 9.90 -23.33 -12.29
N GLN A 325 10.93 -23.22 -11.45
CA GLN A 325 10.84 -23.36 -10.00
C GLN A 325 10.94 -21.96 -9.39
N PRO A 326 10.13 -21.59 -8.39
CA PRO A 326 10.27 -20.30 -7.72
C PRO A 326 11.66 -20.17 -7.13
N ALA A 327 12.53 -19.44 -7.81
CA ALA A 327 13.92 -19.20 -7.39
C ALA A 327 14.08 -17.79 -6.81
N GLY A 328 13.16 -17.40 -5.93
CA GLY A 328 13.18 -16.06 -5.34
C GLY A 328 12.65 -15.00 -6.31
N ASN A 329 13.28 -13.81 -6.27
CA ASN A 329 12.83 -12.60 -6.97
C ASN A 329 13.65 -12.32 -8.24
N THR A 330 14.04 -13.36 -8.99
CA THR A 330 14.97 -13.18 -10.12
C THR A 330 14.39 -13.66 -11.44
N VAL A 331 14.68 -12.92 -12.53
CA VAL A 331 14.60 -13.44 -13.89
C VAL A 331 16.02 -13.79 -14.34
N TRP A 332 16.17 -14.96 -14.93
CA TRP A 332 17.46 -15.49 -15.36
C TRP A 332 17.78 -15.02 -16.77
N GLN A 333 19.07 -14.78 -17.03
CA GLN A 333 19.60 -14.50 -18.36
C GLN A 333 20.50 -15.64 -18.83
N TYR A 334 20.39 -15.98 -20.11
CA TYR A 334 21.20 -16.99 -20.79
C TYR A 334 21.84 -16.36 -22.03
N LEU A 335 23.08 -16.69 -22.30
CA LEU A 335 23.72 -16.37 -23.58
C LEU A 335 23.20 -17.31 -24.67
N MET A 336 23.10 -16.82 -25.91
CA MET A 336 22.80 -17.64 -27.08
C MET A 336 24.09 -18.13 -27.71
N VAL A 337 24.41 -19.43 -27.57
CA VAL A 337 25.57 -20.08 -28.19
C VAL A 337 25.05 -21.12 -29.17
N ASP A 338 25.41 -20.98 -30.44
CA ASP A 338 24.98 -21.88 -31.53
C ASP A 338 23.43 -22.08 -31.57
N GLY A 339 22.70 -20.98 -31.33
CA GLY A 339 21.22 -20.97 -31.31
C GLY A 339 20.59 -21.64 -30.09
N LYS A 340 21.36 -21.95 -29.05
CA LYS A 340 20.88 -22.58 -27.82
C LYS A 340 21.19 -21.73 -26.59
N PRO A 341 20.26 -21.65 -25.60
CA PRO A 341 20.54 -21.03 -24.32
C PRO A 341 21.68 -21.73 -23.58
N SER A 342 22.65 -20.99 -23.10
CA SER A 342 23.84 -21.47 -22.40
C SER A 342 24.25 -20.47 -21.32
N HIS A 343 25.06 -20.87 -20.35
CA HIS A 343 25.61 -20.00 -19.31
C HIS A 343 24.53 -19.20 -18.58
N GLY A 344 23.47 -19.88 -18.12
CA GLY A 344 22.37 -19.22 -17.40
C GLY A 344 22.76 -18.81 -15.99
N GLU A 345 22.37 -17.59 -15.62
CA GLU A 345 22.53 -17.06 -14.26
C GLU A 345 21.37 -16.15 -13.86
N PRO A 346 21.08 -15.96 -12.53
CA PRO A 346 20.15 -14.95 -12.06
C PRO A 346 20.72 -13.57 -12.38
N PHE A 347 19.95 -12.76 -13.12
CA PHE A 347 20.46 -11.49 -13.62
C PHE A 347 19.59 -10.31 -13.23
N TYR A 348 18.26 -10.40 -13.44
CA TYR A 348 17.32 -9.32 -13.10
C TYR A 348 16.80 -9.57 -11.68
N TRP A 349 17.20 -8.68 -10.73
CA TRP A 349 16.82 -8.76 -9.31
C TRP A 349 15.61 -7.88 -9.04
N LEU A 350 14.43 -8.51 -8.97
CA LEU A 350 13.17 -7.83 -8.78
C LEU A 350 12.88 -7.58 -7.29
N HIS A 351 12.12 -6.52 -7.02
CA HIS A 351 11.65 -6.22 -5.67
C HIS A 351 10.42 -7.06 -5.32
N ASN A 352 10.32 -7.45 -4.06
CA ASN A 352 9.14 -8.08 -3.47
C ASN A 352 8.65 -7.21 -2.32
N ASP A 353 7.34 -7.14 -2.14
CA ASP A 353 6.70 -6.46 -1.00
C ASP A 353 6.48 -7.39 0.20
N ASP A 354 6.60 -8.71 -0.02
CA ASP A 354 6.45 -9.74 1.01
C ASP A 354 7.52 -10.83 0.88
N ASN A 355 8.59 -10.68 1.67
CA ASN A 355 9.70 -11.63 1.67
C ASN A 355 9.35 -13.00 2.29
N SER A 356 8.13 -13.19 2.82
CA SER A 356 7.66 -14.48 3.35
C SER A 356 7.27 -15.47 2.26
N ARG A 357 7.16 -15.02 1.01
CA ARG A 357 6.80 -15.85 -0.16
C ARG A 357 7.60 -15.42 -1.40
N PRO A 358 7.77 -16.32 -2.37
CA PRO A 358 8.35 -15.97 -3.66
C PRO A 358 7.51 -14.89 -4.37
N LEU A 359 8.19 -14.01 -5.10
CA LEU A 359 7.53 -13.04 -5.98
C LEU A 359 6.78 -13.78 -7.10
N ASP A 360 5.52 -13.44 -7.31
CA ASP A 360 4.76 -13.92 -8.47
C ASP A 360 5.17 -13.11 -9.70
N ILE A 361 5.99 -13.72 -10.57
CA ILE A 361 6.44 -13.17 -11.86
C ILE A 361 5.55 -13.78 -12.94
N GLN A 362 4.64 -12.98 -13.52
CA GLN A 362 3.56 -13.47 -14.36
C GLN A 362 3.98 -13.59 -15.83
N THR A 363 4.60 -12.56 -16.38
CA THR A 363 5.00 -12.49 -17.80
C THR A 363 6.09 -11.44 -17.98
N ILE A 364 6.87 -11.54 -19.07
CA ILE A 364 7.98 -10.64 -19.39
C ILE A 364 7.98 -10.21 -20.85
N THR A 365 8.49 -9.00 -21.11
CA THR A 365 8.83 -8.51 -22.45
C THR A 365 10.05 -7.59 -22.41
N PHE A 366 10.64 -7.26 -23.57
CA PHE A 366 11.63 -6.19 -23.71
C PHE A 366 11.02 -4.98 -24.41
N ASP A 367 11.53 -3.80 -24.10
CA ASP A 367 11.31 -2.62 -24.92
C ASP A 367 12.45 -2.43 -25.96
N HIS A 368 12.32 -1.38 -26.76
CA HIS A 368 13.28 -1.05 -27.82
C HIS A 368 14.65 -0.66 -27.25
N ASN A 369 14.72 -0.15 -26.03
CA ASN A 369 15.96 0.20 -25.33
C ASN A 369 16.62 -1.02 -24.65
N GLY A 370 16.03 -2.21 -24.77
CA GLY A 370 16.52 -3.43 -24.13
C GLY A 370 16.26 -3.49 -22.63
N ASN A 371 15.34 -2.67 -22.11
CA ASN A 371 14.87 -2.83 -20.74
C ASN A 371 13.93 -4.02 -20.65
N LEU A 372 14.10 -4.85 -19.60
CA LEU A 372 13.16 -5.92 -19.28
C LEU A 372 11.96 -5.34 -18.55
N TRP A 373 10.76 -5.62 -19.03
CA TRP A 373 9.49 -5.36 -18.37
C TRP A 373 8.94 -6.65 -17.80
N ALA A 374 8.92 -6.78 -16.48
CA ALA A 374 8.42 -7.94 -15.77
C ALA A 374 7.14 -7.61 -15.02
N VAL A 375 6.03 -8.23 -15.38
CA VAL A 375 4.77 -8.10 -14.65
C VAL A 375 4.82 -9.00 -13.43
N THR A 376 4.60 -8.42 -12.27
CA THR A 376 4.69 -9.11 -10.97
C THR A 376 3.51 -8.75 -10.08
N SER A 377 3.37 -9.44 -8.94
CA SER A 377 2.37 -9.08 -7.91
C SER A 377 2.56 -7.68 -7.33
N VAL A 378 3.76 -7.10 -7.42
CA VAL A 378 4.08 -5.74 -6.91
C VAL A 378 3.75 -4.65 -7.94
N GLY A 379 3.72 -5.01 -9.23
CA GLY A 379 3.53 -4.10 -10.36
C GLY A 379 4.38 -4.51 -11.55
N ILE A 380 4.46 -3.66 -12.55
CA ILE A 380 5.36 -3.87 -13.69
C ILE A 380 6.73 -3.31 -13.33
N GLN A 381 7.72 -4.17 -13.17
CA GLN A 381 9.08 -3.78 -12.85
C GLN A 381 9.90 -3.63 -14.12
N VAL A 382 10.40 -2.42 -14.36
CA VAL A 382 11.23 -2.11 -15.55
C VAL A 382 12.69 -2.12 -15.14
N CYS A 383 13.45 -3.07 -15.68
CA CYS A 383 14.87 -3.26 -15.39
C CYS A 383 15.72 -2.76 -16.56
N ASP A 384 16.79 -2.04 -16.25
CA ASP A 384 17.78 -1.63 -17.24
C ASP A 384 18.62 -2.82 -17.78
N GLN A 385 19.47 -2.55 -18.76
CA GLN A 385 20.36 -3.56 -19.37
C GLN A 385 21.38 -4.17 -18.38
N ASN A 386 21.54 -3.59 -17.19
CA ASN A 386 22.38 -4.11 -16.11
C ASN A 386 21.60 -4.95 -15.08
N GLY A 387 20.34 -5.27 -15.36
CA GLY A 387 19.48 -6.09 -14.50
C GLY A 387 18.90 -5.36 -13.29
N ARG A 388 19.01 -4.02 -13.21
CA ARG A 388 18.58 -3.20 -12.08
C ARG A 388 17.17 -2.66 -12.30
N VAL A 389 16.27 -2.85 -11.35
CA VAL A 389 14.95 -2.20 -11.37
C VAL A 389 15.10 -0.69 -11.27
N ARG A 390 14.61 0.04 -12.27
CA ARG A 390 14.65 1.49 -12.35
C ARG A 390 13.29 2.13 -12.09
N ALA A 391 12.21 1.45 -12.48
CA ALA A 391 10.84 1.88 -12.24
C ALA A 391 9.93 0.70 -11.89
N ILE A 392 8.89 0.97 -11.12
CA ILE A 392 7.80 0.04 -10.82
C ILE A 392 6.50 0.77 -11.13
N LEU A 393 5.80 0.32 -12.17
CA LEU A 393 4.53 0.87 -12.59
C LEU A 393 3.38 0.09 -11.95
N ARG A 394 2.37 0.78 -11.47
CA ARG A 394 1.23 0.11 -10.83
C ARG A 394 0.34 -0.57 -11.85
N LEU A 395 -0.19 -1.73 -11.48
CA LEU A 395 -1.20 -2.42 -12.28
C LEU A 395 -2.57 -1.72 -12.17
N PRO A 396 -3.46 -1.91 -13.16
CA PRO A 396 -4.84 -1.46 -13.04
C PRO A 396 -5.50 -2.05 -11.80
N GLN A 397 -6.32 -1.27 -11.12
CA GLN A 397 -7.06 -1.76 -9.95
C GLN A 397 -7.99 -2.92 -10.34
N GLY A 398 -7.97 -3.99 -9.54
CA GLY A 398 -8.75 -5.19 -9.81
C GLY A 398 -8.28 -5.99 -11.03
N CYS A 399 -7.08 -5.71 -11.54
CA CYS A 399 -6.49 -6.50 -12.61
C CYS A 399 -6.31 -7.95 -12.15
N ALA A 400 -6.86 -8.88 -12.92
CA ALA A 400 -6.60 -10.32 -12.77
C ALA A 400 -5.13 -10.60 -13.15
N PRO A 401 -4.57 -11.78 -12.81
CA PRO A 401 -3.24 -12.13 -13.27
C PRO A 401 -3.08 -11.86 -14.77
N VAL A 402 -1.98 -11.19 -15.11
CA VAL A 402 -1.66 -10.77 -16.47
C VAL A 402 -1.03 -11.94 -17.22
N SER A 403 -1.59 -12.31 -18.34
CA SER A 403 -1.06 -13.37 -19.21
C SER A 403 0.01 -12.85 -20.16
N GLN A 404 -0.17 -11.64 -20.71
CA GLN A 404 0.80 -11.04 -21.64
C GLN A 404 0.93 -9.54 -21.41
N ILE A 405 2.12 -9.05 -21.68
CA ILE A 405 2.44 -7.63 -21.80
C ILE A 405 3.02 -7.38 -23.19
N ASP A 406 2.42 -6.47 -23.95
CA ASP A 406 2.87 -6.06 -25.27
C ASP A 406 3.19 -4.58 -25.26
N ILE A 407 4.27 -4.21 -25.93
CA ILE A 407 4.71 -2.82 -26.11
C ILE A 407 4.70 -2.50 -27.61
N THR A 408 3.93 -1.49 -27.96
CA THR A 408 3.90 -0.92 -29.31
C THR A 408 4.47 0.50 -29.29
N GLN A 409 4.29 1.28 -30.34
CA GLN A 409 4.71 2.68 -30.36
C GLN A 409 3.85 3.51 -29.39
N GLY A 410 4.41 3.84 -28.21
CA GLY A 410 3.76 4.68 -27.21
C GLY A 410 2.65 4.01 -26.36
N LEU A 411 2.32 2.73 -26.61
CA LEU A 411 1.24 2.04 -25.89
C LEU A 411 1.75 0.74 -25.27
N VAL A 412 1.52 0.57 -23.98
CA VAL A 412 1.69 -0.70 -23.25
C VAL A 412 0.33 -1.34 -23.07
N VAL A 413 0.22 -2.62 -23.44
CA VAL A 413 -1.01 -3.40 -23.38
C VAL A 413 -0.83 -4.57 -22.43
N LEU A 414 -1.74 -4.71 -21.46
CA LEU A 414 -1.81 -5.87 -20.55
C LEU A 414 -3.02 -6.71 -20.90
N SER A 415 -2.82 -8.00 -21.17
CA SER A 415 -3.89 -8.96 -21.44
C SER A 415 -4.09 -9.89 -20.24
N THR A 416 -5.35 -10.02 -19.81
CA THR A 416 -5.79 -10.94 -18.77
C THR A 416 -6.88 -11.86 -19.32
N ALA A 417 -7.30 -12.87 -18.57
CA ALA A 417 -8.41 -13.73 -18.96
C ALA A 417 -9.76 -12.98 -19.09
N THR A 418 -9.90 -11.80 -18.46
CA THR A 418 -11.19 -11.08 -18.36
C THR A 418 -11.20 -9.71 -19.01
N ALA A 419 -10.02 -9.13 -19.28
CA ALA A 419 -9.91 -7.76 -19.81
C ALA A 419 -8.57 -7.54 -20.50
N THR A 420 -8.56 -6.57 -21.41
CA THR A 420 -7.35 -5.98 -21.99
C THR A 420 -7.26 -4.52 -21.56
N TRP A 421 -6.11 -4.12 -21.03
CA TRP A 421 -5.84 -2.78 -20.52
C TRP A 421 -4.76 -2.11 -21.35
N GLY A 422 -4.91 -0.84 -21.62
CA GLY A 422 -3.91 -0.02 -22.33
C GLY A 422 -3.51 1.19 -21.49
N ARG A 423 -2.25 1.61 -21.62
CA ARG A 423 -1.73 2.86 -21.03
C ARG A 423 -0.61 3.43 -21.90
N HIS A 424 -0.57 4.74 -22.04
CA HIS A 424 0.43 5.44 -22.83
C HIS A 424 1.71 5.71 -22.03
N PHE A 425 2.84 5.40 -22.65
CA PHE A 425 4.19 5.65 -22.14
C PHE A 425 5.12 6.12 -23.26
N ASN A 426 6.20 6.81 -22.91
CA ASN A 426 7.28 7.15 -23.85
C ASN A 426 8.18 5.94 -24.13
N VAL A 427 7.64 4.93 -24.80
CA VAL A 427 8.32 3.67 -25.05
C VAL A 427 7.95 3.14 -26.44
N ALA A 428 8.85 2.36 -27.03
CA ALA A 428 8.57 1.60 -28.24
C ALA A 428 8.88 0.11 -27.99
N GLY A 429 8.17 -0.77 -28.70
CA GLY A 429 8.40 -2.21 -28.66
C GLY A 429 9.77 -2.58 -29.27
N PRO A 430 10.27 -3.78 -28.97
CA PRO A 430 11.58 -4.23 -29.45
C PRO A 430 11.54 -4.46 -30.97
N THR A 431 12.65 -4.14 -31.65
CA THR A 431 12.87 -4.54 -33.04
C THR A 431 13.94 -5.61 -33.06
N LEU A 432 13.54 -6.85 -33.35
CA LEU A 432 14.45 -8.00 -33.37
C LEU A 432 15.54 -7.81 -34.43
N GLY A 433 16.76 -8.16 -34.06
CA GLY A 433 17.95 -8.01 -34.90
C GLY A 433 18.61 -6.62 -34.84
N LEU A 434 18.03 -5.67 -34.15
CA LEU A 434 18.63 -4.36 -33.89
C LEU A 434 19.24 -4.31 -32.50
N ARG A 435 20.45 -3.77 -32.40
CA ARG A 435 21.08 -3.54 -31.09
C ARG A 435 20.39 -2.36 -30.41
N PRO A 436 19.92 -2.52 -29.19
CA PRO A 436 19.41 -1.39 -28.40
C PRO A 436 20.48 -0.31 -28.22
N PRO A 437 20.06 0.96 -28.00
CA PRO A 437 20.98 2.03 -27.68
C PRO A 437 21.81 1.68 -26.42
N SER A 438 23.10 2.09 -26.43
CA SER A 438 23.95 1.92 -25.26
C SER A 438 23.42 2.79 -24.12
N GLN A 439 23.11 2.16 -22.98
CA GLN A 439 22.81 2.90 -21.76
C GLN A 439 24.14 3.24 -21.06
N GLY A 440 24.31 4.50 -20.66
CA GLY A 440 25.51 4.93 -19.93
C GLY A 440 25.68 4.12 -18.64
N GLN A 441 26.92 3.86 -18.27
CA GLN A 441 27.28 3.29 -16.98
C GLN A 441 27.03 4.35 -15.89
N GLY A 442 25.80 4.44 -15.40
CA GLY A 442 25.40 5.34 -14.31
C GLY A 442 25.25 4.61 -12.99
#